data_bc9dbfcabd9a54a9597401e5b2e7b982
#
_entry.id   bc9dbfcabd9a54a9597401e5b2e7b982
#
_cell.length_a   1.000
_cell.length_b   1.000
_cell.length_c   1.000
_cell.angle_alpha   90.00
_cell.angle_beta   90.00
_cell.angle_gamma   90.00
#
_symmetry.space_group_name_H-M   'P 1'
#
loop_
_entity.id
_entity.type
_entity.pdbx_description
1 polymer ?
#
loop_
_entity_poly.entity_id
_entity_poly.type
_entity_poly.pdbx_seq_one_letter_code
_entity_poly.pdbx_strand_id
1 'polypeptide(L)'
;MQNLIKTKTRLAYIQFIFSTFFSKGEIIDETEHFQNYFYKLSIPSIEKDQETIVDFNKNFFTQLSFSYFEFIKKNNIADLIDPFINFDRKYKNWSFINKSIILAIFSEIEISKKNKIKILINDYFNISKS
;
A
#
# COMPACT_ATOMS: atom_id res chain seq x y z
N MET A 1 -13.52 7.12 -10.34
CA MET A 1 -12.73 5.87 -10.28
C MET A 1 -13.59 4.75 -9.73
N GLN A 2 -13.59 3.63 -10.41
CA GLN A 2 -14.37 2.47 -9.98
C GLN A 2 -13.74 1.80 -8.76
N ASN A 3 -14.58 1.20 -7.94
CA ASN A 3 -14.13 0.56 -6.70
C ASN A 3 -13.12 -0.56 -6.94
N LEU A 4 -13.32 -1.35 -7.99
CA LEU A 4 -12.41 -2.45 -8.29
C LEU A 4 -11.00 -1.95 -8.62
N ILE A 5 -10.90 -0.84 -9.37
CA ILE A 5 -9.60 -0.27 -9.70
C ILE A 5 -8.93 0.29 -8.44
N LYS A 6 -9.70 0.89 -7.55
CA LYS A 6 -9.15 1.34 -6.26
C LYS A 6 -8.60 0.17 -5.46
N THR A 7 -9.33 -0.93 -5.40
CA THR A 7 -8.90 -2.12 -4.68
C THR A 7 -7.61 -2.69 -5.26
N LYS A 8 -7.53 -2.78 -6.57
CA LYS A 8 -6.31 -3.24 -7.24
C LYS A 8 -5.14 -2.30 -6.99
N THR A 9 -5.40 -1.00 -6.99
CA THR A 9 -4.37 0.00 -6.70
C THR A 9 -3.87 -0.15 -5.26
N ARG A 10 -4.78 -0.36 -4.31
CA ARG A 10 -4.40 -0.58 -2.92
C ARG A 10 -3.59 -1.85 -2.74
N LEU A 11 -3.93 -2.92 -3.46
CA LEU A 11 -3.13 -4.14 -3.43
C LEU A 11 -1.72 -3.90 -3.94
N ALA A 12 -1.58 -3.21 -5.07
CA ALA A 12 -0.27 -2.84 -5.60
C ALA A 12 0.50 -1.96 -4.61
N TYR A 13 -0.21 -1.05 -3.94
CA TYR A 13 0.38 -0.17 -2.95
C TYR A 13 0.94 -0.93 -1.75
N ILE A 14 0.20 -1.92 -1.25
CA ILE A 14 0.70 -2.78 -0.16
C ILE A 14 1.98 -3.48 -0.61
N GLN A 15 2.00 -4.01 -1.81
CA GLN A 15 3.17 -4.69 -2.34
C GLN A 15 4.37 -3.75 -2.50
N PHE A 16 4.10 -2.51 -2.87
CA PHE A 16 5.14 -1.49 -2.93
C PHE A 16 5.74 -1.22 -1.56
N ILE A 17 4.90 -1.00 -0.55
CA ILE A 17 5.38 -0.76 0.82
C ILE A 17 6.19 -1.97 1.30
N PHE A 18 5.69 -3.17 1.05
CA PHE A 18 6.40 -4.39 1.40
C PHE A 18 7.81 -4.40 0.79
N SER A 19 7.92 -4.03 -0.47
CA SER A 19 9.21 -4.00 -1.14
C SER A 19 10.19 -3.00 -0.53
N THR A 20 9.69 -1.91 0.05
CA THR A 20 10.56 -0.90 0.66
C THR A 20 11.32 -1.42 1.88
N PHE A 21 10.81 -2.47 2.54
CA PHE A 21 11.53 -3.06 3.67
C PHE A 21 12.81 -3.77 3.25
N PHE A 22 12.93 -4.12 1.98
CA PHE A 22 14.07 -4.84 1.47
C PHE A 22 14.93 -4.00 0.53
N SER A 23 14.51 -2.79 0.23
CA SER A 23 15.18 -1.91 -0.72
C SER A 23 16.17 -1.00 0.00
N LYS A 24 17.26 -0.65 -0.71
CA LYS A 24 18.27 0.29 -0.20
C LYS A 24 18.33 1.57 -1.05
N GLY A 25 17.49 1.68 -2.08
CA GLY A 25 17.46 2.85 -2.95
C GLY A 25 16.68 4.02 -2.36
N GLU A 26 16.70 5.14 -3.08
CA GLU A 26 15.90 6.27 -2.72
C GLU A 26 14.42 5.98 -2.99
N ILE A 27 13.58 6.51 -2.13
CA ILE A 27 12.16 6.18 -2.12
C ILE A 27 11.46 6.64 -3.40
N ILE A 28 11.81 7.80 -3.93
CA ILE A 28 11.20 8.32 -5.16
C ILE A 28 11.53 7.41 -6.34
N ASP A 29 12.79 7.01 -6.44
CA ASP A 29 13.24 6.09 -7.49
C ASP A 29 12.55 4.74 -7.35
N GLU A 30 12.38 4.27 -6.12
CA GLU A 30 11.69 3.01 -5.86
C GLU A 30 10.24 3.03 -6.33
N THR A 31 9.53 4.14 -6.09
CA THR A 31 8.15 4.28 -6.53
C THR A 31 8.04 4.16 -8.05
N GLU A 32 8.88 4.90 -8.76
CA GLU A 32 8.88 4.91 -10.20
C GLU A 32 9.25 3.52 -10.76
N HIS A 33 10.28 2.93 -10.18
CA HIS A 33 10.72 1.60 -10.60
C HIS A 33 9.60 0.56 -10.40
N PHE A 34 8.92 0.60 -9.27
CA PHE A 34 7.84 -0.32 -8.97
C PHE A 34 6.69 -0.17 -9.97
N GLN A 35 6.28 1.07 -10.26
CA GLN A 35 5.23 1.32 -11.23
C GLN A 35 5.59 0.79 -12.61
N ASN A 36 6.83 1.01 -13.03
CA ASN A 36 7.30 0.53 -14.32
C ASN A 36 7.33 -0.98 -14.38
N TYR A 37 7.72 -1.63 -13.29
CA TYR A 37 7.74 -3.09 -13.21
C TYR A 37 6.34 -3.66 -13.39
N PHE A 38 5.36 -3.11 -12.69
CA PHE A 38 3.98 -3.59 -12.80
C PHE A 38 3.43 -3.36 -14.20
N TYR A 39 3.72 -2.22 -14.78
CA TYR A 39 3.30 -1.93 -16.14
C TYR A 39 3.88 -2.95 -17.13
N LYS A 40 5.16 -3.27 -16.99
CA LYS A 40 5.82 -4.25 -17.86
C LYS A 40 5.23 -5.64 -17.68
N LEU A 41 4.87 -6.01 -16.46
CA LEU A 41 4.26 -7.30 -16.20
C LEU A 41 2.92 -7.45 -16.89
N SER A 42 2.12 -6.38 -16.92
CA SER A 42 0.80 -6.45 -17.53
C SER A 42 0.85 -6.50 -19.04
N ILE A 43 1.81 -5.82 -19.68
CA ILE A 43 1.88 -5.76 -21.14
C ILE A 43 2.04 -7.13 -21.80
N PRO A 44 3.00 -7.97 -21.39
CA PRO A 44 3.15 -9.27 -22.02
C PRO A 44 1.96 -10.21 -21.84
N SER A 45 1.19 -10.01 -20.80
CA SER A 45 0.05 -10.86 -20.51
C SER A 45 -1.15 -10.57 -21.42
N ILE A 46 -1.20 -9.40 -22.02
CA ILE A 46 -2.33 -8.97 -22.84
C ILE A 46 -2.61 -9.96 -23.98
N GLU A 47 -1.57 -10.48 -24.57
CA GLU A 47 -1.72 -11.34 -25.74
C GLU A 47 -2.35 -12.69 -25.42
N LYS A 48 -2.16 -13.19 -24.22
CA LYS A 48 -2.54 -14.54 -23.88
C LYS A 48 -3.64 -14.64 -22.85
N ASP A 49 -3.60 -13.79 -21.84
CA ASP A 49 -4.47 -13.95 -20.70
C ASP A 49 -4.73 -12.57 -20.06
N GLN A 50 -5.86 -12.02 -20.39
CA GLN A 50 -6.25 -10.70 -19.91
C GLN A 50 -6.43 -10.66 -18.40
N GLU A 51 -6.81 -11.78 -17.81
CA GLU A 51 -7.07 -11.84 -16.37
C GLU A 51 -5.83 -11.72 -15.52
N THR A 52 -4.66 -11.98 -16.09
CA THR A 52 -3.40 -11.86 -15.34
C THR A 52 -2.85 -10.45 -15.31
N ILE A 53 -3.44 -9.53 -16.09
CA ILE A 53 -2.96 -8.16 -16.13
C ILE A 53 -3.29 -7.46 -14.82
N VAL A 54 -2.26 -6.90 -14.19
CA VAL A 54 -2.44 -6.07 -13.00
C VAL A 54 -2.74 -4.66 -13.45
N ASP A 55 -4.00 -4.28 -13.37
CA ASP A 55 -4.45 -2.96 -13.75
C ASP A 55 -4.70 -2.13 -12.50
N PHE A 56 -4.09 -0.95 -12.44
CA PHE A 56 -4.29 -0.04 -11.33
C PHE A 56 -4.16 1.42 -11.80
N ASN A 57 -4.67 2.33 -10.98
CA ASN A 57 -4.64 3.75 -11.31
C ASN A 57 -3.31 4.35 -10.86
N LYS A 58 -2.48 4.76 -11.83
CA LYS A 58 -1.15 5.29 -11.54
C LYS A 58 -1.18 6.59 -10.75
N ASN A 59 -2.15 7.46 -11.04
CA ASN A 59 -2.27 8.73 -10.33
C ASN A 59 -2.61 8.49 -8.86
N PHE A 60 -3.56 7.62 -8.59
CA PHE A 60 -3.92 7.27 -7.22
C PHE A 60 -2.74 6.61 -6.50
N PHE A 61 -2.06 5.70 -7.17
CA PHE A 61 -0.86 5.05 -6.61
C PHE A 61 0.20 6.10 -6.24
N THR A 62 0.44 7.06 -7.11
CA THR A 62 1.41 8.12 -6.86
C THR A 62 1.02 8.96 -5.65
N GLN A 63 -0.26 9.32 -5.54
CA GLN A 63 -0.75 10.06 -4.38
C GLN A 63 -0.55 9.27 -3.09
N LEU A 64 -0.86 7.99 -3.10
CA LEU A 64 -0.65 7.12 -1.95
C LEU A 64 0.83 7.05 -1.56
N SER A 65 1.70 6.89 -2.54
CA SER A 65 3.14 6.78 -2.29
C SER A 65 3.72 8.06 -1.68
N PHE A 66 3.30 9.23 -2.16
CA PHE A 66 3.73 10.49 -1.57
C PHE A 66 3.25 10.60 -0.12
N SER A 67 2.01 10.20 0.13
CA SER A 67 1.48 10.23 1.49
C SER A 67 2.27 9.28 2.41
N TYR A 68 2.63 8.11 1.92
CA TYR A 68 3.45 7.16 2.67
C TYR A 68 4.77 7.77 3.09
N PHE A 69 5.47 8.43 2.16
CA PHE A 69 6.74 9.07 2.47
C PHE A 69 6.62 10.15 3.52
N GLU A 70 5.63 11.01 3.36
CA GLU A 70 5.39 12.07 4.33
C GLU A 70 5.03 11.47 5.69
N PHE A 71 4.25 10.42 5.71
CA PHE A 71 3.83 9.77 6.94
C PHE A 71 5.02 9.19 7.70
N ILE A 72 5.90 8.44 7.02
CA ILE A 72 7.03 7.81 7.70
C ILE A 72 8.10 8.80 8.12
N LYS A 73 8.17 9.97 7.47
CA LYS A 73 9.08 11.03 7.90
C LYS A 73 8.60 11.71 9.18
N LYS A 74 7.29 11.84 9.34
CA LYS A 74 6.70 12.59 10.46
C LYS A 74 6.40 11.72 11.66
N ASN A 75 6.22 10.41 11.47
CA ASN A 75 5.69 9.54 12.50
C ASN A 75 6.54 8.28 12.64
N ASN A 76 6.65 7.83 13.88
CA ASN A 76 7.14 6.49 14.18
C ASN A 76 5.89 5.62 14.40
N ILE A 77 5.66 4.64 13.53
CA ILE A 77 4.44 3.85 13.57
C ILE A 77 4.34 3.02 14.85
N ALA A 78 5.47 2.53 15.37
CA ALA A 78 5.46 1.78 16.61
C ALA A 78 4.97 2.66 17.78
N ASP A 79 5.41 3.92 17.81
CA ASP A 79 4.98 4.85 18.87
C ASP A 79 3.49 5.16 18.78
N LEU A 80 2.92 5.13 17.57
CA LEU A 80 1.49 5.37 17.38
C LEU A 80 0.64 4.16 17.77
N ILE A 81 1.11 2.96 17.52
CA ILE A 81 0.32 1.74 17.64
C ILE A 81 0.53 1.01 18.95
N ASP A 82 1.77 0.90 19.42
CA ASP A 82 2.10 0.09 20.58
C ASP A 82 1.29 0.44 21.84
N PRO A 83 0.96 1.71 22.10
CA PRO A 83 0.12 2.02 23.27
C PRO A 83 -1.25 1.37 23.28
N PHE A 84 -1.76 1.00 22.09
CA PHE A 84 -3.08 0.39 21.95
C PHE A 84 -3.02 -1.13 21.87
N ILE A 85 -1.81 -1.72 21.93
CA ILE A 85 -1.65 -3.17 21.84
C ILE A 85 -1.61 -3.75 23.24
N ASN A 86 -2.57 -4.62 23.57
CA ASN A 86 -2.69 -5.25 24.87
C ASN A 86 -2.08 -6.65 24.94
N PHE A 87 -1.53 -7.13 23.82
CA PHE A 87 -0.89 -8.43 23.77
C PHE A 87 0.62 -8.29 23.61
N ASP A 88 1.35 -9.40 23.72
CA ASP A 88 2.82 -9.37 23.81
C ASP A 88 3.50 -8.93 22.52
N ARG A 89 2.88 -9.18 21.37
CA ARG A 89 3.54 -8.90 20.09
C ARG A 89 3.35 -7.44 19.68
N LYS A 90 4.35 -6.62 19.94
CA LYS A 90 4.37 -5.23 19.54
C LYS A 90 4.68 -5.10 18.04
N TYR A 91 4.46 -3.90 17.49
CA TYR A 91 4.57 -3.63 16.05
C TYR A 91 5.90 -4.10 15.46
N LYS A 92 7.01 -3.88 16.15
CA LYS A 92 8.33 -4.25 15.64
C LYS A 92 8.46 -5.75 15.34
N ASN A 93 7.64 -6.57 15.98
CA ASN A 93 7.67 -8.03 15.84
C ASN A 93 6.62 -8.54 14.86
N TRP A 94 5.84 -7.66 14.24
CA TRP A 94 4.86 -8.06 13.25
C TRP A 94 5.56 -8.51 11.96
N SER A 95 4.90 -9.36 11.18
CA SER A 95 5.39 -9.71 9.86
C SER A 95 5.46 -8.47 8.97
N PHE A 96 6.34 -8.51 7.97
CA PHE A 96 6.47 -7.38 7.04
C PHE A 96 5.17 -7.13 6.28
N ILE A 97 4.40 -8.18 5.95
CA ILE A 97 3.14 -7.98 5.25
C ILE A 97 2.13 -7.25 6.14
N ASN A 98 2.04 -7.59 7.42
CA ASN A 98 1.15 -6.90 8.34
C ASN A 98 1.58 -5.45 8.56
N LYS A 99 2.88 -5.21 8.66
CA LYS A 99 3.40 -3.84 8.74
C LYS A 99 3.03 -3.04 7.50
N SER A 100 3.12 -3.67 6.32
CA SER A 100 2.80 -2.99 5.06
C SER A 100 1.33 -2.59 5.01
N ILE A 101 0.44 -3.47 5.45
CA ILE A 101 -0.99 -3.20 5.44
C ILE A 101 -1.33 -2.03 6.36
N ILE A 102 -0.80 -2.03 7.57
CA ILE A 102 -1.11 -0.95 8.52
C ILE A 102 -0.53 0.39 8.07
N LEU A 103 0.67 0.38 7.48
CA LEU A 103 1.26 1.60 6.93
C LEU A 103 0.44 2.12 5.76
N ALA A 104 -0.07 1.22 4.91
CA ALA A 104 -0.95 1.61 3.80
C ALA A 104 -2.22 2.28 4.31
N ILE A 105 -2.84 1.72 5.33
CA ILE A 105 -4.06 2.27 5.90
C ILE A 105 -3.81 3.67 6.46
N PHE A 106 -2.80 3.83 7.31
CA PHE A 106 -2.54 5.12 7.94
C PHE A 106 -2.17 6.20 6.94
N SER A 107 -1.35 5.86 5.95
CA SER A 107 -0.94 6.84 4.95
C SER A 107 -2.10 7.24 4.05
N GLU A 108 -3.01 6.33 3.72
CA GLU A 108 -4.18 6.70 2.93
C GLU A 108 -5.18 7.53 3.74
N ILE A 109 -5.32 7.26 5.02
CA ILE A 109 -6.18 8.08 5.89
C ILE A 109 -5.76 9.55 5.85
N GLU A 110 -4.46 9.81 5.77
CA GLU A 110 -3.95 11.19 5.72
C GLU A 110 -4.46 11.99 4.54
N ILE A 111 -4.74 11.34 3.42
CA ILE A 111 -5.21 12.02 2.21
C ILE A 111 -6.69 11.77 1.92
N SER A 112 -7.38 11.07 2.81
CA SER A 112 -8.76 10.66 2.60
C SER A 112 -9.72 11.62 3.29
N LYS A 113 -10.92 11.74 2.75
CA LYS A 113 -12.01 12.46 3.43
C LYS A 113 -12.52 11.62 4.59
N LYS A 114 -12.94 12.30 5.67
CA LYS A 114 -13.43 11.61 6.87
C LYS A 114 -14.53 10.60 6.58
N ASN A 115 -15.46 10.94 5.69
CA ASN A 115 -16.58 10.06 5.37
C ASN A 115 -16.18 8.84 4.52
N LYS A 116 -14.94 8.79 4.06
CA LYS A 116 -14.43 7.66 3.28
C LYS A 116 -13.53 6.71 4.07
N ILE A 117 -13.17 7.08 5.31
CA ILE A 117 -12.23 6.29 6.10
C ILE A 117 -12.74 4.88 6.36
N LYS A 118 -14.01 4.74 6.73
CA LYS A 118 -14.58 3.43 6.98
C LYS A 118 -14.55 2.54 5.73
N ILE A 119 -14.81 3.12 4.58
CA ILE A 119 -14.80 2.40 3.31
C ILE A 119 -13.39 1.90 2.99
N LEU A 120 -12.39 2.75 3.13
CA LEU A 120 -11.01 2.33 2.83
C LEU A 120 -10.52 1.28 3.82
N ILE A 121 -10.84 1.40 5.10
CA ILE A 121 -10.45 0.40 6.09
C ILE A 121 -11.07 -0.96 5.75
N ASN A 122 -12.34 -0.99 5.39
CA ASN A 122 -13.01 -2.22 4.98
C ASN A 122 -12.37 -2.83 3.74
N ASP A 123 -11.96 -2.00 2.78
CA ASP A 123 -11.32 -2.49 1.57
C ASP A 123 -9.97 -3.14 1.89
N TYR A 124 -9.13 -2.49 2.70
CA TYR A 124 -7.86 -3.09 3.13
C TYR A 124 -8.08 -4.37 3.93
N PHE A 125 -9.10 -4.39 4.78
CA PHE A 125 -9.43 -5.59 5.55
C PHE A 125 -9.77 -6.75 4.62
N ASN A 126 -10.57 -6.50 3.59
CA ASN A 126 -10.94 -7.53 2.62
C ASN A 126 -9.73 -8.00 1.80
N ILE A 127 -8.85 -7.08 1.42
CA ILE A 127 -7.60 -7.41 0.72
C ILE A 127 -6.75 -8.34 1.59
N SER A 128 -6.67 -8.07 2.89
CA SER A 128 -5.83 -8.86 3.79
C SER A 128 -6.31 -10.28 3.97
N LYS A 129 -7.57 -10.55 3.66
CA LYS A 129 -8.14 -11.90 3.77
C LYS A 129 -7.92 -12.76 2.52
N SER A 130 -7.58 -12.17 1.40
CA SER A 130 -7.48 -12.89 0.12
C SER A 130 -6.08 -13.44 -0.21
#